data_6e73b5079dfaf1455d6e8c1421cde610
#
_entry.id   6e73b5079dfaf1455d6e8c1421cde610
#
_cell.length_a   1.000
_cell.length_b   1.000
_cell.length_c   1.000
_cell.angle_alpha   90.00
_cell.angle_beta   90.00
_cell.angle_gamma   90.00
#
_symmetry.space_group_name_H-M   'P 1'
#
loop_
_entity.id
_entity.type
_entity.pdbx_description
1 polymer ?
#
loop_
_entity_poly.entity_id
_entity_poly.type
_entity_poly.pdbx_seq_one_letter_code
_entity_poly.pdbx_strand_id
1 'polypeptide(L)' 'MIARLWHGAVPAARADAYLALMRSVAIPDYKATPGNLGAWCLHRAEGDVVHFQMLSFWPDIDSIRRFAGEDHEVAK' A
#
# COMPACT_ATOMS: atom_id res chain seq x y z
N MET A 1 -8.82 10.53 -12.09
CA MET A 1 -8.24 9.97 -10.86
C MET A 1 -8.17 8.46 -10.96
N ILE A 2 -7.09 7.88 -10.52
CA ILE A 2 -6.85 6.43 -10.59
C ILE A 2 -6.65 5.90 -9.18
N ALA A 3 -7.28 4.76 -8.88
CA ALA A 3 -7.06 4.03 -7.65
C ALA A 3 -6.08 2.89 -7.90
N ARG A 4 -5.09 2.76 -7.04
CA ARG A 4 -4.18 1.62 -7.05
C ARG A 4 -4.39 0.81 -5.77
N LEU A 5 -4.58 -0.49 -5.94
CA LEU A 5 -4.72 -1.43 -4.83
C LEU A 5 -3.55 -2.39 -4.83
N TRP A 6 -2.84 -2.43 -3.71
CA TRP A 6 -1.82 -3.44 -3.44
C TRP A 6 -2.36 -4.39 -2.39
N HIS A 7 -2.10 -5.67 -2.54
CA HIS A 7 -2.53 -6.68 -1.57
C HIS A 7 -1.34 -7.50 -1.10
N GLY A 8 -1.29 -7.73 0.20
CA GLY A 8 -0.33 -8.62 0.82
C GLY A 8 -0.97 -9.37 1.98
N ALA A 9 -0.39 -10.49 2.36
CA ALA A 9 -0.87 -11.29 3.48
C ALA A 9 0.31 -11.69 4.35
N VAL A 10 0.10 -11.68 5.67
CA VAL A 10 1.12 -12.08 6.62
C VAL A 10 0.51 -13.02 7.67
N PRO A 11 1.32 -13.89 8.29
CA PRO A 11 0.85 -14.67 9.44
C PRO A 11 0.34 -13.75 10.54
N ALA A 12 -0.71 -14.16 11.23
CA ALA A 12 -1.32 -13.36 12.30
C ALA A 12 -0.29 -12.95 13.37
N ALA A 13 0.69 -13.80 13.65
CA ALA A 13 1.73 -13.52 14.62
C ALA A 13 2.61 -12.32 14.24
N ARG A 14 2.64 -11.94 12.96
CA ARG A 14 3.43 -10.81 12.46
C ARG A 14 2.60 -9.59 12.10
N ALA A 15 1.28 -9.66 12.27
CA ALA A 15 0.38 -8.61 11.82
C ALA A 15 0.65 -7.27 12.50
N ASP A 16 0.90 -7.26 13.81
CA ASP A 16 1.15 -6.01 14.54
C ASP A 16 2.44 -5.34 14.10
N ALA A 17 3.51 -6.11 13.90
CA ALA A 17 4.78 -5.58 13.40
C ALA A 17 4.62 -5.03 11.99
N TYR A 18 3.87 -5.73 11.14
CA TYR A 18 3.63 -5.30 9.78
C TYR A 18 2.80 -4.02 9.73
N LEU A 19 1.77 -3.93 10.57
CA LEU A 19 0.94 -2.72 10.67
C LEU A 19 1.78 -1.52 11.12
N ALA A 20 2.69 -1.71 12.08
CA ALA A 20 3.60 -0.67 12.51
C ALA A 20 4.49 -0.20 11.36
N LEU A 21 4.98 -1.13 10.54
CA LEU A 21 5.79 -0.82 9.36
C LEU A 21 4.97 -0.02 8.33
N MET A 22 3.71 -0.40 8.11
CA MET A 22 2.83 0.34 7.20
C MET A 22 2.65 1.79 7.66
N ARG A 23 2.45 2.02 8.95
CA ARG A 23 2.24 3.35 9.52
C ARG A 23 3.49 4.21 9.49
N SER A 24 4.64 3.63 9.79
CA SER A 24 5.89 4.38 9.96
C SER A 24 6.68 4.56 8.67
N VAL A 25 6.51 3.67 7.69
CA VAL A 25 7.31 3.67 6.46
C VAL A 25 6.44 3.75 5.21
N ALA A 26 5.53 2.79 5.03
CA ALA A 26 4.80 2.66 3.77
C ALA A 26 3.87 3.83 3.50
N ILE A 27 3.01 4.20 4.44
CA ILE A 27 2.08 5.32 4.27
C ILE A 27 2.83 6.64 4.05
N PRO A 28 3.85 7.00 4.87
CA PRO A 28 4.63 8.20 4.61
C PRO A 28 5.31 8.18 3.24
N ASP A 29 5.80 7.04 2.78
CA ASP A 29 6.44 6.92 1.47
C ASP A 29 5.45 7.19 0.34
N TYR A 30 4.23 6.64 0.42
CA TYR A 30 3.16 6.95 -0.53
C TYR A 30 2.87 8.45 -0.56
N LYS A 31 2.68 9.05 0.61
CA LYS A 31 2.30 10.46 0.72
C LYS A 31 3.40 11.42 0.27
N ALA A 32 4.65 11.01 0.39
CA ALA A 32 5.80 11.81 -0.04
C ALA A 32 6.00 11.79 -1.56
N THR A 33 5.39 10.84 -2.27
CA THR A 33 5.55 10.73 -3.72
C THR A 33 4.74 11.81 -4.43
N PRO A 34 5.36 12.61 -5.31
CA PRO A 34 4.63 13.64 -6.06
C PRO A 34 3.46 13.04 -6.84
N GLY A 35 2.31 13.67 -6.74
CA GLY A 35 1.08 13.22 -7.39
C GLY A 35 0.20 12.35 -6.53
N ASN A 36 0.69 11.82 -5.41
CA ASN A 36 -0.17 11.03 -4.53
C ASN A 36 -1.29 11.89 -3.93
N LEU A 37 -2.53 11.43 -4.06
CA LEU A 37 -3.72 12.12 -3.56
C LEU A 37 -4.22 11.57 -2.23
N GLY A 38 -3.61 10.50 -1.75
CA GLY A 38 -3.93 9.89 -0.47
C GLY A 38 -3.60 8.41 -0.47
N ALA A 39 -3.39 7.85 0.73
CA ALA A 39 -3.10 6.44 0.90
C ALA A 39 -3.69 5.94 2.21
N TRP A 40 -4.25 4.73 2.17
CA TRP A 40 -4.85 4.09 3.34
C TRP A 40 -4.42 2.63 3.41
N CYS A 41 -4.16 2.17 4.62
CA CYS A 41 -3.89 0.77 4.88
C CYS A 41 -5.15 0.14 5.47
N LEU A 42 -5.67 -0.86 4.77
CA LEU A 42 -6.84 -1.62 5.20
C LEU A 42 -6.38 -3.02 5.59
N HIS A 43 -7.00 -3.61 6.61
CA HIS A 43 -6.63 -4.97 6.99
C HIS A 43 -7.83 -5.75 7.48
N ARG A 44 -7.74 -7.09 7.33
CA ARG A 44 -8.76 -8.01 7.77
C ARG A 44 -8.11 -9.31 8.24
N ALA A 45 -8.47 -9.74 9.44
CA ALA A 45 -8.04 -11.03 9.95
C ALA A 45 -8.90 -12.16 9.38
N GLU A 46 -8.26 -13.25 8.96
CA GLU A 46 -8.93 -14.43 8.46
C GLU A 46 -8.14 -15.66 8.92
N GLY A 47 -8.62 -16.33 9.97
CA GLY A 47 -7.91 -17.45 10.58
C GLY A 47 -6.53 -17.05 11.07
N ASP A 48 -5.50 -17.75 10.62
CA ASP A 48 -4.10 -17.50 11.01
C ASP A 48 -3.41 -16.45 10.15
N VAL A 49 -4.15 -15.79 9.27
CA VAL A 49 -3.60 -14.83 8.31
C VAL A 49 -4.29 -13.50 8.45
N VAL A 50 -3.54 -12.41 8.29
CA VAL A 50 -4.11 -11.08 8.17
C VAL A 50 -3.80 -10.56 6.77
N HIS A 51 -4.85 -10.16 6.06
CA HIS A 51 -4.77 -9.57 4.73
C HIS A 51 -4.64 -8.06 4.86
N PHE A 52 -3.71 -7.50 4.11
CA PHE A 52 -3.51 -6.05 4.04
C PHE A 52 -3.74 -5.57 2.62
N GLN A 53 -4.39 -4.41 2.50
CA GLN A 53 -4.55 -3.72 1.23
C GLN A 53 -4.08 -2.28 1.40
N MET A 54 -3.25 -1.83 0.46
CA MET A 54 -2.88 -0.42 0.38
C MET A 54 -3.70 0.20 -0.73
N LEU A 55 -4.61 1.07 -0.36
CA LEU A 55 -5.42 1.84 -1.29
C LEU A 55 -4.78 3.22 -1.46
N SER A 56 -4.48 3.59 -2.68
CA SER A 56 -3.91 4.90 -2.98
C SER A 56 -4.57 5.50 -4.20
N PHE A 57 -4.64 6.83 -4.24
CA PHE A 57 -5.24 7.57 -5.33
C PHE A 57 -4.22 8.46 -6.01
N TRP A 58 -4.33 8.57 -7.34
CA TRP A 58 -3.36 9.25 -8.18
C TRP A 58 -4.08 9.98 -9.33
N PRO A 59 -3.53 11.11 -9.78
CA PRO A 59 -4.16 11.83 -10.90
C PRO A 59 -3.99 11.10 -12.23
N ASP A 60 -2.89 10.36 -12.41
CA ASP A 60 -2.55 9.70 -13.66
C ASP A 60 -1.60 8.52 -13.45
N ILE A 61 -1.36 7.76 -14.50
CA ILE A 61 -0.48 6.59 -14.48
C ILE A 61 0.99 7.00 -14.27
N ASP A 62 1.40 8.12 -14.79
CA ASP A 62 2.79 8.58 -14.65
C ASP A 62 3.16 8.80 -13.19
N SER A 63 2.25 9.32 -12.38
CA SER A 63 2.44 9.48 -10.95
C SER A 63 2.64 8.12 -10.25
N ILE A 64 1.87 7.11 -10.66
CA ILE A 64 2.01 5.75 -10.14
C ILE A 64 3.38 5.18 -10.50
N ARG A 65 3.85 5.40 -11.71
CA ARG A 65 5.17 4.93 -12.16
C ARG A 65 6.30 5.53 -11.33
N ARG A 66 6.19 6.77 -10.90
CA ARG A 66 7.18 7.41 -10.03
C ARG A 66 7.31 6.70 -8.69
N PHE A 67 6.21 6.14 -8.20
CA PHE A 67 6.18 5.40 -6.94
C PHE A 67 6.58 3.93 -7.13
N ALA A 68 5.93 3.24 -8.06
CA ALA A 68 6.01 1.78 -8.22
C ALA A 68 6.99 1.32 -9.31
N GLY A 69 7.50 2.24 -10.13
CA GLY A 69 8.36 1.92 -11.27
C GLY A 69 7.56 1.59 -12.53
N GLU A 70 8.27 1.11 -13.55
CA GLU A 70 7.67 0.81 -14.85
C GLU A 70 6.56 -0.25 -14.74
N ASP A 71 6.77 -1.25 -13.90
CA ASP A 71 5.79 -2.32 -13.67
C ASP A 71 4.86 -1.94 -12.52
N HIS A 72 4.08 -0.89 -12.70
CA HIS A 72 3.20 -0.37 -11.67
C HIS A 72 2.08 -1.33 -11.25
N GLU A 73 1.85 -2.39 -12.00
CA GLU A 73 0.90 -3.45 -11.66
C GLU A 73 1.51 -4.51 -10.75
N VAL A 74 2.84 -4.54 -10.63
CA VAL A 74 3.53 -5.47 -9.74
C VAL A 74 3.65 -4.84 -8.36
N ALA A 75 3.51 -5.66 -7.31
CA ALA A 75 3.63 -5.17 -5.93
C ALA A 75 5.02 -4.58 -5.69
N LYS A 76 5.04 -3.41 -5.10
CA LYS A 76 6.28 -2.73 -4.77
C LYS A 76 6.95 -3.37 -3.55
#